data_950a14b8ab8e7ffcb4629d74771a50ae
#
_entry.id   950a14b8ab8e7ffcb4629d74771a50ae
#
_cell.length_a   1.000
_cell.length_b   1.000
_cell.length_c   1.000
_cell.angle_alpha   90.00
_cell.angle_beta   90.00
_cell.angle_gamma   90.00
#
_symmetry.space_group_name_H-M   'P 1'
#
loop_
_entity.id
_entity.type
_entity.pdbx_description
1 polymer ?
#
loop_
_entity_poly.entity_id
_entity_poly.type
_entity_poly.pdbx_seq_one_letter_code
_entity_poly.pdbx_strand_id
1 'polypeptide(L)'
;MTAQKNIFSGTRLRAQFVRIIYDELMKGGFVSYEDVLCKQKERPSDYYKSHKVSGESGYGELKKAFSAVVNKIKAEVGPDSLQDNGCKGKGKAYRYVGVDRNPLREERDAVVKKYMDDYIEFCRQSVGILPPAWVMAYFRDSQFLLDAKRMKKLGLAHVGSGMDQILTNIEMLPFFNDAINRRKVLRVSYRPFNKPQLELIFHPQYIKEYNSRWFVFGEADVSPYHAFNMALDRVNGMPSEVDNVEYIPAESGFYEKYFKDIVGVTHEKGMHVEKVVIRTSSLYQHGLLLTKPIHHSQVESLPFGDNSGSKYGEFILEIEPNRELVSKILAFGDGVEVVSPDSIRKQIMAVLRKQVKKYER
;
A
#
# COMPACT_ATOMS: atom_id res chain seq x y z
N MET A 1 37.62 -22.13 3.08
CA MET A 1 36.46 -22.41 2.22
C MET A 1 35.71 -21.10 2.02
N THR A 2 35.82 -20.48 0.87
CA THR A 2 35.07 -19.27 0.50
C THR A 2 33.59 -19.65 0.37
N ALA A 3 32.74 -19.12 1.23
CA ALA A 3 31.30 -19.34 1.18
C ALA A 3 30.79 -19.00 -0.24
N GLN A 4 30.29 -20.01 -0.93
CA GLN A 4 29.79 -19.87 -2.30
C GLN A 4 28.59 -18.89 -2.25
N LYS A 5 28.75 -17.75 -2.90
CA LYS A 5 27.75 -16.65 -2.85
C LYS A 5 26.44 -17.14 -3.45
N ASN A 6 25.35 -17.05 -2.66
CA ASN A 6 24.01 -17.42 -3.09
C ASN A 6 23.63 -16.68 -4.39
N ILE A 7 23.26 -17.43 -5.45
CA ILE A 7 23.00 -16.86 -6.79
C ILE A 7 21.77 -15.97 -6.83
N PHE A 8 20.78 -16.18 -5.95
CA PHE A 8 19.56 -15.36 -5.86
C PHE A 8 19.76 -14.08 -5.07
N SER A 9 20.91 -13.91 -4.38
CA SER A 9 21.17 -12.73 -3.55
C SER A 9 21.45 -11.50 -4.38
N GLY A 10 20.96 -10.33 -3.90
CA GLY A 10 21.23 -9.01 -4.46
C GLY A 10 20.05 -8.41 -5.22
N THR A 11 20.16 -7.09 -5.44
CA THR A 11 19.13 -6.25 -6.09
C THR A 11 19.52 -5.84 -7.51
N ARG A 12 20.75 -6.15 -7.95
CA ARG A 12 21.26 -5.78 -9.26
C ARG A 12 20.57 -6.56 -10.39
N LEU A 13 20.62 -5.99 -11.59
CA LEU A 13 20.02 -6.56 -12.81
C LEU A 13 20.31 -8.04 -13.00
N ARG A 14 21.54 -8.49 -12.70
CA ARG A 14 21.92 -9.89 -12.77
C ARG A 14 21.09 -10.79 -11.85
N ALA A 15 20.83 -10.38 -10.63
CA ALA A 15 20.05 -11.19 -9.69
C ALA A 15 18.56 -11.28 -10.11
N GLN A 16 18.05 -10.28 -10.83
CA GLN A 16 16.71 -10.35 -11.42
C GLN A 16 16.69 -11.39 -12.56
N PHE A 17 17.65 -11.32 -13.47
CA PHE A 17 17.74 -12.31 -14.52
C PHE A 17 17.85 -13.73 -13.95
N VAL A 18 18.65 -13.94 -12.91
CA VAL A 18 18.75 -15.24 -12.23
C VAL A 18 17.37 -15.74 -11.78
N ARG A 19 16.56 -14.90 -11.15
CA ARG A 19 15.22 -15.27 -10.68
C ARG A 19 14.29 -15.59 -11.84
N ILE A 20 14.25 -14.76 -12.88
CA ILE A 20 13.43 -14.98 -14.06
C ILE A 20 13.82 -16.29 -14.76
N ILE A 21 15.10 -16.50 -15.00
CA ILE A 21 15.62 -17.71 -15.66
C ILE A 21 15.23 -18.95 -14.87
N TYR A 22 15.44 -18.95 -13.57
CA TYR A 22 15.09 -20.08 -12.72
C TYR A 22 13.58 -20.36 -12.73
N ASP A 23 12.76 -19.34 -12.54
CA ASP A 23 11.29 -19.49 -12.54
C ASP A 23 10.77 -20.01 -13.87
N GLU A 24 11.30 -19.55 -15.01
CA GLU A 24 10.90 -20.03 -16.34
C GLU A 24 11.39 -21.47 -16.60
N LEU A 25 12.61 -21.81 -16.21
CA LEU A 25 13.11 -23.19 -16.32
C LEU A 25 12.25 -24.18 -15.54
N MET A 26 11.79 -23.82 -14.36
CA MET A 26 10.95 -24.68 -13.51
C MET A 26 9.56 -24.95 -14.10
N LYS A 27 9.12 -24.14 -15.08
CA LYS A 27 7.88 -24.40 -15.85
C LYS A 27 8.03 -25.52 -16.88
N GLY A 28 9.26 -25.97 -17.16
CA GLY A 28 9.55 -27.14 -18.01
C GLY A 28 9.58 -26.86 -19.51
N GLY A 29 9.55 -25.62 -19.95
CA GLY A 29 9.78 -25.21 -21.36
C GLY A 29 11.24 -24.89 -21.65
N PHE A 30 11.57 -24.72 -22.94
CA PHE A 30 12.84 -24.13 -23.33
C PHE A 30 12.82 -22.63 -23.00
N VAL A 31 13.89 -22.15 -22.38
CA VAL A 31 14.05 -20.74 -21.98
C VAL A 31 15.25 -20.17 -22.71
N SER A 32 15.00 -19.19 -23.56
CA SER A 32 16.03 -18.45 -24.32
C SER A 32 16.36 -17.11 -23.66
N TYR A 33 17.38 -16.45 -24.16
CA TYR A 33 17.72 -15.08 -23.75
C TYR A 33 16.60 -14.07 -24.08
N GLU A 34 15.89 -14.27 -25.20
CA GLU A 34 14.80 -13.39 -25.62
C GLU A 34 13.59 -13.51 -24.70
N ASP A 35 13.24 -14.75 -24.29
CA ASP A 35 12.15 -14.98 -23.35
C ASP A 35 12.38 -14.24 -22.03
N VAL A 36 13.61 -14.28 -21.51
CA VAL A 36 13.96 -13.61 -20.26
C VAL A 36 13.90 -12.08 -20.40
N LEU A 37 14.32 -11.54 -21.53
CA LEU A 37 14.24 -10.10 -21.80
C LEU A 37 12.79 -9.64 -21.93
N CYS A 38 11.92 -10.42 -22.57
CA CYS A 38 10.49 -10.14 -22.65
C CYS A 38 9.86 -10.14 -21.26
N LYS A 39 10.11 -11.16 -20.46
CA LYS A 39 9.59 -11.26 -19.10
C LYS A 39 10.08 -10.14 -18.18
N GLN A 40 11.30 -9.68 -18.34
CA GLN A 40 11.82 -8.56 -17.57
C GLN A 40 11.07 -7.24 -17.89
N LYS A 41 10.67 -7.04 -19.14
CA LYS A 41 9.90 -5.86 -19.56
C LYS A 41 8.46 -5.85 -19.03
N GLU A 42 7.86 -7.02 -18.81
CA GLU A 42 6.49 -7.18 -18.30
C GLU A 42 6.36 -6.85 -16.79
N ARG A 43 7.46 -6.72 -16.06
CA ARG A 43 7.43 -6.45 -14.61
C ARG A 43 7.29 -4.94 -14.34
N PRO A 44 6.20 -4.49 -13.71
CA PRO A 44 5.90 -3.07 -13.49
C PRO A 44 6.65 -2.53 -12.26
N SER A 45 7.98 -2.43 -12.27
CA SER A 45 8.69 -1.71 -11.23
C SER A 45 9.36 -0.48 -11.79
N ASP A 46 8.97 0.71 -11.31
CA ASP A 46 9.52 2.00 -11.74
C ASP A 46 11.02 2.14 -11.49
N TYR A 47 11.55 1.41 -10.51
CA TYR A 47 12.99 1.34 -10.23
C TYR A 47 13.80 0.85 -11.44
N TYR A 48 13.20 0.07 -12.35
CA TYR A 48 13.87 -0.54 -13.49
C TYR A 48 13.58 0.14 -14.83
N LYS A 49 12.63 1.08 -14.88
CA LYS A 49 12.40 1.91 -16.08
C LYS A 49 13.59 2.84 -16.39
N SER A 50 14.35 3.23 -15.38
CA SER A 50 15.51 4.11 -15.52
C SER A 50 16.77 3.42 -16.09
N HIS A 51 16.84 2.10 -16.03
CA HIS A 51 17.96 1.34 -16.56
C HIS A 51 17.53 0.68 -17.88
N LYS A 52 17.65 1.44 -18.98
CA LYS A 52 17.50 0.87 -20.33
C LYS A 52 18.43 -0.33 -20.47
N VAL A 53 17.84 -1.53 -20.52
CA VAL A 53 18.55 -2.79 -20.83
C VAL A 53 18.94 -2.84 -22.33
N SER A 54 18.98 -1.67 -22.97
CA SER A 54 19.40 -1.49 -24.36
C SER A 54 20.88 -1.16 -24.40
N GLY A 55 21.71 -2.20 -24.50
CA GLY A 55 23.14 -2.05 -24.71
C GLY A 55 23.89 -3.34 -24.39
N GLU A 56 25.12 -3.46 -24.83
CA GLU A 56 26.02 -4.61 -24.60
C GLU A 56 26.15 -5.01 -23.12
N SER A 57 26.03 -4.04 -22.21
CA SER A 57 26.10 -4.24 -20.76
C SER A 57 24.96 -5.11 -20.22
N GLY A 58 23.71 -4.89 -20.65
CA GLY A 58 22.55 -5.67 -20.21
C GLY A 58 22.60 -7.11 -20.68
N TYR A 59 23.02 -7.31 -21.91
CA TYR A 59 23.17 -8.66 -22.48
C TYR A 59 24.32 -9.43 -21.82
N GLY A 60 25.41 -8.74 -21.44
CA GLY A 60 26.51 -9.34 -20.70
C GLY A 60 26.07 -9.88 -19.32
N GLU A 61 25.27 -9.11 -18.58
CA GLU A 61 24.74 -9.55 -17.29
C GLU A 61 23.70 -10.69 -17.42
N LEU A 62 22.87 -10.68 -18.46
CA LEU A 62 21.97 -11.78 -18.78
C LEU A 62 22.74 -13.09 -19.05
N LYS A 63 23.80 -13.04 -19.85
CA LYS A 63 24.66 -14.19 -20.15
C LYS A 63 25.34 -14.76 -18.90
N LYS A 64 25.83 -13.88 -18.00
CA LYS A 64 26.39 -14.29 -16.71
C LYS A 64 25.33 -14.92 -15.80
N ALA A 65 24.10 -14.39 -15.80
CA ALA A 65 22.98 -14.94 -15.03
C ALA A 65 22.60 -16.35 -15.52
N PHE A 66 22.47 -16.56 -16.83
CA PHE A 66 22.23 -17.89 -17.41
C PHE A 66 23.31 -18.87 -17.01
N SER A 67 24.57 -18.50 -17.16
CA SER A 67 25.69 -19.38 -16.78
C SER A 67 25.65 -19.73 -15.30
N ALA A 68 25.32 -18.78 -14.44
CA ALA A 68 25.21 -19.01 -13.00
C ALA A 68 24.10 -20.03 -12.66
N VAL A 69 22.89 -19.86 -13.23
CA VAL A 69 21.75 -20.75 -12.99
C VAL A 69 22.01 -22.14 -13.55
N VAL A 70 22.47 -22.24 -14.80
CA VAL A 70 22.77 -23.52 -15.46
C VAL A 70 23.84 -24.30 -14.71
N ASN A 71 24.95 -23.65 -14.34
CA ASN A 71 26.03 -24.31 -13.61
C ASN A 71 25.58 -24.76 -12.21
N LYS A 72 24.77 -23.94 -11.54
CA LYS A 72 24.27 -24.26 -10.20
C LYS A 72 23.31 -25.45 -10.23
N ILE A 73 22.35 -25.46 -11.16
CA ILE A 73 21.43 -26.61 -11.32
C ILE A 73 22.21 -27.88 -11.65
N LYS A 74 23.18 -27.83 -12.58
CA LYS A 74 24.02 -28.98 -12.91
C LYS A 74 24.85 -29.49 -11.74
N ALA A 75 25.32 -28.60 -10.89
CA ALA A 75 26.09 -28.97 -9.69
C ALA A 75 25.24 -29.65 -8.62
N GLU A 76 23.99 -29.23 -8.44
CA GLU A 76 23.10 -29.77 -7.41
C GLU A 76 22.33 -31.02 -7.86
N VAL A 77 21.92 -31.08 -9.12
CA VAL A 77 21.02 -32.13 -9.62
C VAL A 77 21.76 -33.13 -10.56
N GLY A 78 22.82 -32.65 -11.19
CA GLY A 78 23.60 -33.45 -12.15
C GLY A 78 23.60 -32.83 -13.56
N PRO A 79 24.58 -33.22 -14.40
CA PRO A 79 24.78 -32.64 -15.74
C PRO A 79 23.59 -32.86 -16.68
N ASP A 80 22.88 -33.97 -16.55
CA ASP A 80 21.77 -34.38 -17.42
C ASP A 80 20.44 -33.71 -17.05
N SER A 81 20.42 -32.92 -15.99
CA SER A 81 19.23 -32.20 -15.54
C SER A 81 18.77 -31.03 -16.45
N LEU A 82 19.62 -30.62 -17.38
CA LEU A 82 19.35 -29.52 -18.31
C LEU A 82 19.66 -29.98 -19.76
N GLN A 83 18.61 -29.91 -20.59
CA GLN A 83 18.71 -30.12 -22.02
C GLN A 83 18.99 -28.78 -22.73
N ASP A 84 19.96 -28.79 -23.62
CA ASP A 84 20.33 -27.70 -24.52
C ASP A 84 19.59 -27.87 -25.86
N ASN A 85 19.12 -26.81 -26.48
CA ASN A 85 18.44 -26.87 -27.79
C ASN A 85 19.40 -26.99 -28.99
N GLY A 86 20.70 -27.10 -28.77
CA GLY A 86 21.70 -27.21 -29.83
C GLY A 86 22.05 -25.91 -30.56
N CYS A 87 21.33 -24.81 -30.30
CA CYS A 87 21.58 -23.53 -30.93
C CYS A 87 22.73 -22.77 -30.27
N LYS A 88 23.39 -21.89 -31.06
CA LYS A 88 24.45 -20.99 -30.58
C LYS A 88 23.97 -19.55 -30.53
N GLY A 89 24.68 -18.72 -29.78
CA GLY A 89 24.41 -17.26 -29.69
C GLY A 89 23.11 -16.95 -29.01
N LYS A 90 22.34 -15.98 -29.55
CA LYS A 90 21.08 -15.50 -28.96
C LYS A 90 19.96 -16.55 -28.94
N GLY A 91 19.97 -17.49 -29.87
CA GLY A 91 18.98 -18.56 -29.94
C GLY A 91 19.25 -19.74 -29.00
N LYS A 92 20.32 -19.66 -28.19
CA LYS A 92 20.60 -20.72 -27.21
C LYS A 92 19.54 -20.73 -26.11
N ALA A 93 18.95 -21.91 -25.87
CA ALA A 93 17.93 -22.12 -24.87
C ALA A 93 18.21 -23.40 -24.07
N TYR A 94 17.73 -23.39 -22.83
CA TYR A 94 17.82 -24.57 -21.94
C TYR A 94 16.44 -24.95 -21.45
N ARG A 95 16.27 -26.27 -21.23
CA ARG A 95 15.07 -26.83 -20.61
C ARG A 95 15.47 -27.65 -19.40
N TYR A 96 14.79 -27.47 -18.30
CA TYR A 96 14.98 -28.34 -17.14
C TYR A 96 14.19 -29.62 -17.30
N VAL A 97 14.86 -30.76 -17.13
CA VAL A 97 14.30 -32.12 -17.29
C VAL A 97 14.44 -32.96 -16.01
N GLY A 98 14.91 -32.36 -14.91
CA GLY A 98 15.00 -33.05 -13.62
C GLY A 98 13.63 -33.34 -13.00
N VAL A 99 13.59 -34.31 -12.10
CA VAL A 99 12.38 -34.77 -11.41
C VAL A 99 11.95 -33.75 -10.33
N ASP A 100 12.91 -33.18 -9.61
CA ASP A 100 12.63 -32.17 -8.59
C ASP A 100 12.22 -30.85 -9.25
N ARG A 101 11.00 -30.36 -8.95
CA ARG A 101 10.45 -29.13 -9.51
C ARG A 101 11.02 -27.84 -8.87
N ASN A 102 11.84 -27.98 -7.84
CA ASN A 102 12.46 -26.82 -7.16
C ASN A 102 13.84 -27.16 -6.56
N PRO A 103 14.81 -27.55 -7.40
CA PRO A 103 16.10 -28.11 -6.95
C PRO A 103 16.97 -27.10 -6.15
N LEU A 104 16.71 -25.79 -6.27
CA LEU A 104 17.44 -24.75 -5.51
C LEU A 104 16.56 -24.11 -4.45
N ARG A 105 15.57 -24.85 -3.93
CA ARG A 105 14.60 -24.35 -2.96
C ARG A 105 15.27 -23.77 -1.72
N GLU A 106 16.17 -24.51 -1.09
CA GLU A 106 16.83 -24.06 0.14
C GLU A 106 17.60 -22.74 -0.05
N GLU A 107 18.34 -22.63 -1.16
CA GLU A 107 19.10 -21.42 -1.47
C GLU A 107 18.19 -20.22 -1.73
N ARG A 108 17.06 -20.44 -2.40
CA ARG A 108 16.04 -19.43 -2.66
C ARG A 108 15.32 -19.01 -1.39
N ASP A 109 14.89 -19.99 -0.57
CA ASP A 109 14.17 -19.74 0.68
C ASP A 109 15.06 -19.00 1.70
N ALA A 110 16.36 -19.30 1.74
CA ALA A 110 17.30 -18.54 2.57
C ALA A 110 17.37 -17.05 2.22
N VAL A 111 17.28 -16.69 0.93
CA VAL A 111 17.21 -15.29 0.49
C VAL A 111 15.88 -14.64 0.86
N VAL A 112 14.78 -15.36 0.63
CA VAL A 112 13.43 -14.90 1.02
C VAL A 112 13.38 -14.67 2.53
N LYS A 113 13.86 -15.64 3.32
CA LYS A 113 13.94 -15.52 4.78
C LYS A 113 14.71 -14.29 5.20
N LYS A 114 15.89 -14.04 4.63
CA LYS A 114 16.68 -12.86 4.94
C LYS A 114 15.90 -11.56 4.68
N TYR A 115 15.25 -11.42 3.51
CA TYR A 115 14.44 -10.24 3.23
C TYR A 115 13.26 -10.09 4.18
N MET A 116 12.67 -11.19 4.61
CA MET A 116 11.61 -11.18 5.60
C MET A 116 12.12 -10.73 6.97
N ASP A 117 13.30 -11.22 7.39
CA ASP A 117 13.92 -10.80 8.64
C ASP A 117 14.27 -9.30 8.61
N ASP A 118 14.84 -8.79 7.50
CA ASP A 118 15.15 -7.38 7.30
C ASP A 118 13.87 -6.52 7.31
N TYR A 119 12.76 -7.01 6.71
CA TYR A 119 11.47 -6.33 6.72
C TYR A 119 10.82 -6.31 8.11
N ILE A 120 10.89 -7.40 8.84
CA ILE A 120 10.41 -7.49 10.22
C ILE A 120 11.19 -6.50 11.10
N GLU A 121 12.50 -6.43 10.95
CA GLU A 121 13.33 -5.48 11.70
C GLU A 121 12.98 -4.03 11.35
N PHE A 122 12.77 -3.72 10.06
CA PHE A 122 12.26 -2.42 9.64
C PHE A 122 10.91 -2.09 10.28
N CYS A 123 9.97 -3.04 10.31
CA CYS A 123 8.67 -2.86 10.94
C CYS A 123 8.78 -2.63 12.46
N ARG A 124 9.73 -3.30 13.14
CA ARG A 124 10.01 -3.06 14.56
C ARG A 124 10.48 -1.65 14.82
N GLN A 125 11.32 -1.12 13.94
CA GLN A 125 11.87 0.23 14.07
C GLN A 125 10.87 1.31 13.66
N SER A 126 9.92 0.97 12.79
CA SER A 126 8.91 1.88 12.23
C SER A 126 7.65 1.96 13.11
N VAL A 127 7.82 2.09 14.41
CA VAL A 127 6.73 2.15 15.38
C VAL A 127 5.79 3.32 15.05
N GLY A 128 4.50 3.00 14.81
CA GLY A 128 3.47 3.98 14.49
C GLY A 128 3.25 4.25 12.99
N ILE A 129 4.11 3.76 12.10
CA ILE A 129 3.90 3.85 10.65
C ILE A 129 3.07 2.66 10.16
N LEU A 130 3.44 1.46 10.60
CA LEU A 130 2.67 0.24 10.35
C LEU A 130 2.19 -0.32 11.69
N PRO A 131 0.97 -0.85 11.78
CA PRO A 131 0.53 -1.54 12.98
C PRO A 131 1.41 -2.77 13.22
N PRO A 132 2.29 -2.79 14.23
CA PRO A 132 3.20 -3.94 14.44
C PRO A 132 2.42 -5.24 14.62
N ALA A 133 1.30 -5.18 15.33
CA ALA A 133 0.42 -6.33 15.55
C ALA A 133 -0.10 -6.94 14.24
N TRP A 134 -0.41 -6.13 13.24
CA TRP A 134 -0.89 -6.63 11.96
C TRP A 134 0.20 -7.37 11.18
N VAL A 135 1.37 -6.76 11.05
CA VAL A 135 2.51 -7.38 10.36
C VAL A 135 2.89 -8.69 11.06
N MET A 136 2.91 -8.69 12.39
CA MET A 136 3.34 -9.83 13.19
C MET A 136 2.33 -10.98 13.24
N ALA A 137 1.03 -10.69 13.12
CA ALA A 137 0.01 -11.73 13.04
C ALA A 137 0.15 -12.60 11.78
N TYR A 138 0.61 -12.03 10.67
CA TYR A 138 0.92 -12.80 9.45
C TYR A 138 2.08 -13.79 9.66
N PHE A 139 3.01 -13.49 10.54
CA PHE A 139 4.17 -14.36 10.82
C PHE A 139 3.95 -15.30 12.01
N ARG A 140 2.78 -15.26 12.66
CA ARG A 140 2.38 -16.12 13.78
C ARG A 140 3.40 -16.22 14.91
N ASP A 141 4.23 -15.20 15.08
CA ASP A 141 5.26 -15.21 16.11
C ASP A 141 4.94 -14.17 17.19
N SER A 142 4.28 -14.64 18.26
CA SER A 142 3.88 -13.82 19.40
C SER A 142 5.05 -13.17 20.17
N GLN A 143 6.28 -13.66 20.00
CA GLN A 143 7.44 -13.10 20.67
C GLN A 143 7.85 -11.74 20.10
N PHE A 144 7.37 -11.41 18.91
CA PHE A 144 7.68 -10.15 18.23
C PHE A 144 6.74 -9.00 18.56
N LEU A 145 5.66 -9.24 19.30
CA LEU A 145 4.80 -8.18 19.85
C LEU A 145 5.56 -7.40 20.94
N LEU A 146 6.67 -6.80 20.57
CA LEU A 146 7.33 -5.84 21.43
C LEU A 146 6.47 -4.57 21.47
N ASP A 147 5.96 -4.28 22.67
CA ASP A 147 5.28 -3.06 22.99
C ASP A 147 6.08 -1.85 22.46
N ALA A 148 5.42 -0.98 21.68
CA ALA A 148 6.04 0.24 21.16
C ALA A 148 6.72 1.08 22.25
N LYS A 149 6.19 1.07 23.49
CA LYS A 149 6.79 1.69 24.66
C LYS A 149 8.11 1.03 25.05
N ARG A 150 8.21 -0.30 24.92
CA ARG A 150 9.42 -1.04 25.23
C ARG A 150 10.52 -0.79 24.21
N MET A 151 10.16 -0.70 22.91
CA MET A 151 11.10 -0.34 21.84
C MET A 151 11.68 1.07 22.02
N LYS A 152 10.82 2.07 22.31
CA LYS A 152 11.28 3.43 22.66
C LYS A 152 12.20 3.43 23.89
N LYS A 153 11.84 2.69 24.95
CA LYS A 153 12.64 2.59 26.17
C LYS A 153 14.01 1.95 25.96
N LEU A 154 14.13 1.04 24.99
CA LEU A 154 15.38 0.38 24.63
C LEU A 154 16.26 1.22 23.68
N GLY A 155 15.76 2.37 23.20
CA GLY A 155 16.48 3.23 22.25
C GLY A 155 16.70 2.60 20.87
N LEU A 156 15.93 1.58 20.51
CA LEU A 156 16.09 0.80 19.29
C LEU A 156 15.31 1.36 18.09
N ALA A 157 14.42 2.34 18.30
CA ALA A 157 13.63 2.93 17.24
C ALA A 157 14.40 4.07 16.55
N HIS A 158 14.78 3.87 15.31
CA HIS A 158 15.44 4.87 14.46
C HIS A 158 14.46 5.58 13.52
N VAL A 159 13.20 5.10 13.42
CA VAL A 159 12.15 5.66 12.59
C VAL A 159 11.02 6.13 13.47
N GLY A 160 10.69 7.41 13.38
CA GLY A 160 9.56 8.00 14.09
C GLY A 160 8.42 8.32 13.12
N SER A 161 7.19 8.19 13.58
CA SER A 161 6.02 8.72 12.88
C SER A 161 5.32 9.76 13.75
N GLY A 162 4.48 10.61 13.14
CA GLY A 162 3.61 11.52 13.89
C GLY A 162 2.54 10.83 14.74
N MET A 163 2.43 9.50 14.63
CA MET A 163 1.53 8.68 15.43
C MET A 163 2.25 8.20 16.70
N ASP A 164 2.29 9.04 17.72
CA ASP A 164 2.87 8.67 19.03
C ASP A 164 1.94 7.83 19.90
N GLN A 165 0.71 7.59 19.46
CA GLN A 165 -0.33 6.93 20.26
C GLN A 165 -0.55 5.49 19.82
N ILE A 166 -0.75 4.62 20.79
CA ILE A 166 -1.31 3.28 20.56
C ILE A 166 -2.77 3.50 20.16
N LEU A 167 -3.10 3.15 18.93
CA LEU A 167 -4.47 3.25 18.43
C LEU A 167 -5.33 2.18 19.11
N THR A 168 -6.49 2.59 19.60
CA THR A 168 -7.45 1.68 20.24
C THR A 168 -7.90 0.61 19.26
N ASN A 169 -7.88 -0.65 19.69
CA ASN A 169 -8.31 -1.83 18.92
C ASN A 169 -7.47 -2.14 17.67
N ILE A 170 -6.28 -1.56 17.54
CA ILE A 170 -5.41 -1.81 16.38
C ILE A 170 -5.08 -3.29 16.23
N GLU A 171 -5.04 -4.04 17.33
CA GLU A 171 -4.82 -5.48 17.39
C GLU A 171 -5.93 -6.30 16.71
N MET A 172 -7.08 -5.70 16.43
CA MET A 172 -8.18 -6.35 15.72
C MET A 172 -8.01 -6.35 14.19
N LEU A 173 -7.09 -5.55 13.64
CA LEU A 173 -6.88 -5.50 12.19
C LEU A 173 -6.58 -6.85 11.56
N PRO A 174 -5.71 -7.70 12.13
CA PRO A 174 -5.47 -9.04 11.59
C PRO A 174 -6.72 -9.89 11.54
N PHE A 175 -7.57 -9.80 12.55
CA PHE A 175 -8.83 -10.53 12.61
C PHE A 175 -9.79 -10.10 11.49
N PHE A 176 -9.98 -8.80 11.31
CA PHE A 176 -10.83 -8.29 10.22
C PHE A 176 -10.28 -8.62 8.85
N ASN A 177 -8.97 -8.54 8.67
CA ASN A 177 -8.34 -8.93 7.40
C ASN A 177 -8.50 -10.42 7.09
N ASP A 178 -8.36 -11.29 8.11
CA ASP A 178 -8.61 -12.73 7.97
C ASP A 178 -10.08 -13.00 7.63
N ALA A 179 -11.01 -12.32 8.30
CA ALA A 179 -12.44 -12.42 8.00
C ALA A 179 -12.80 -12.02 6.57
N ILE A 180 -12.20 -10.96 6.03
CA ILE A 180 -12.35 -10.56 4.62
C ILE A 180 -11.82 -11.66 3.69
N ASN A 181 -10.61 -12.15 3.94
CA ASN A 181 -9.95 -13.15 3.10
C ASN A 181 -10.72 -14.48 3.08
N ARG A 182 -11.29 -14.87 4.21
CA ARG A 182 -12.06 -16.10 4.36
C ARG A 182 -13.56 -15.92 4.10
N ARG A 183 -14.00 -14.69 3.77
CA ARG A 183 -15.42 -14.38 3.55
C ARG A 183 -16.29 -14.75 4.75
N LYS A 184 -15.87 -14.33 5.94
CA LYS A 184 -16.60 -14.60 7.19
C LYS A 184 -17.53 -13.46 7.55
N VAL A 185 -18.74 -13.83 7.99
CA VAL A 185 -19.70 -12.90 8.57
C VAL A 185 -19.44 -12.77 10.05
N LEU A 186 -19.52 -11.57 10.56
CA LEU A 186 -19.17 -11.24 11.94
C LEU A 186 -20.36 -10.66 12.71
N ARG A 187 -20.45 -11.03 13.97
CA ARG A 187 -21.23 -10.28 14.97
C ARG A 187 -20.31 -9.27 15.63
N VAL A 188 -20.65 -7.99 15.52
CA VAL A 188 -19.82 -6.89 16.02
C VAL A 188 -20.65 -6.00 16.94
N SER A 189 -20.16 -5.77 18.14
CA SER A 189 -20.68 -4.73 19.04
C SER A 189 -19.98 -3.41 18.70
N TYR A 190 -20.74 -2.41 18.26
CA TYR A 190 -20.24 -1.12 17.77
C TYR A 190 -20.86 0.06 18.52
N ARG A 191 -20.05 0.95 19.05
CA ARG A 191 -20.49 2.11 19.83
C ARG A 191 -20.11 3.44 19.17
N PRO A 192 -20.98 4.00 18.29
CA PRO A 192 -20.79 5.36 17.78
C PRO A 192 -20.76 6.39 18.91
N PHE A 193 -19.98 7.48 18.78
CA PHE A 193 -19.84 8.44 19.90
C PHE A 193 -21.15 9.09 20.35
N ASN A 194 -22.07 9.37 19.42
CA ASN A 194 -23.31 10.11 19.70
C ASN A 194 -24.57 9.26 19.50
N LYS A 195 -24.45 7.93 19.56
CA LYS A 195 -25.57 7.01 19.37
C LYS A 195 -25.45 5.85 20.37
N PRO A 196 -26.56 5.16 20.66
CA PRO A 196 -26.51 3.91 21.41
C PRO A 196 -25.59 2.88 20.76
N GLN A 197 -25.14 1.93 21.58
CA GLN A 197 -24.43 0.76 21.08
C GLN A 197 -25.31 -0.05 20.12
N LEU A 198 -24.70 -0.54 19.06
CA LEU A 198 -25.34 -1.35 18.02
C LEU A 198 -24.73 -2.75 18.04
N GLU A 199 -25.56 -3.76 17.89
CA GLU A 199 -25.12 -5.12 17.57
C GLU A 199 -25.34 -5.33 16.07
N LEU A 200 -24.25 -5.62 15.35
CA LEU A 200 -24.25 -5.69 13.88
C LEU A 200 -24.01 -7.12 13.44
N ILE A 201 -24.75 -7.57 12.44
CA ILE A 201 -24.32 -8.64 11.56
C ILE A 201 -23.57 -7.96 10.41
N PHE A 202 -22.27 -8.18 10.36
CA PHE A 202 -21.37 -7.42 9.52
C PHE A 202 -20.60 -8.31 8.56
N HIS A 203 -20.57 -7.93 7.28
CA HIS A 203 -19.82 -8.58 6.21
C HIS A 203 -18.62 -7.69 5.87
N PRO A 204 -17.46 -7.85 6.51
CA PRO A 204 -16.30 -6.99 6.29
C PRO A 204 -15.76 -7.18 4.89
N GLN A 205 -15.51 -6.08 4.15
CA GLN A 205 -15.13 -6.14 2.75
C GLN A 205 -13.84 -5.38 2.44
N TYR A 206 -13.53 -4.31 3.19
CA TYR A 206 -12.39 -3.44 2.91
C TYR A 206 -11.87 -2.77 4.18
N ILE A 207 -10.56 -2.57 4.27
CA ILE A 207 -9.91 -1.86 5.39
C ILE A 207 -9.21 -0.63 4.83
N LYS A 208 -9.42 0.53 5.46
CA LYS A 208 -8.79 1.80 5.07
C LYS A 208 -8.28 2.56 6.27
N GLU A 209 -7.06 3.06 6.15
CA GLU A 209 -6.52 4.06 7.07
C GLU A 209 -6.83 5.47 6.54
N TYR A 210 -7.26 6.36 7.42
CA TYR A 210 -7.39 7.78 7.13
C TYR A 210 -7.17 8.61 8.40
N ASN A 211 -6.29 9.58 8.30
CA ASN A 211 -5.96 10.51 9.38
C ASN A 211 -5.63 9.80 10.70
N SER A 212 -4.75 8.82 10.61
CA SER A 212 -4.28 7.98 11.74
C SER A 212 -5.39 7.17 12.43
N ARG A 213 -6.50 6.91 11.74
CA ARG A 213 -7.59 6.06 12.23
C ARG A 213 -7.91 4.98 11.21
N TRP A 214 -8.15 3.79 11.68
CA TRP A 214 -8.51 2.64 10.86
C TRP A 214 -10.02 2.44 10.79
N PHE A 215 -10.48 2.10 9.61
CA PHE A 215 -11.88 1.86 9.30
C PHE A 215 -12.03 0.50 8.61
N VAL A 216 -13.08 -0.22 8.95
CA VAL A 216 -13.52 -1.41 8.24
C VAL A 216 -14.84 -1.10 7.55
N PHE A 217 -14.87 -1.34 6.25
CA PHE A 217 -16.05 -1.14 5.42
C PHE A 217 -16.69 -2.47 5.09
N GLY A 218 -17.99 -2.48 4.91
CA GLY A 218 -18.74 -3.68 4.54
C GLY A 218 -20.23 -3.47 4.55
N GLU A 219 -20.98 -4.55 4.41
CA GLU A 219 -22.43 -4.56 4.56
C GLU A 219 -22.80 -4.81 6.02
N ALA A 220 -23.84 -4.16 6.49
CA ALA A 220 -24.37 -4.31 7.84
C ALA A 220 -25.90 -4.37 7.82
N ASP A 221 -26.47 -5.27 8.61
CA ASP A 221 -27.92 -5.50 8.71
C ASP A 221 -28.72 -4.27 9.20
N VAL A 222 -28.06 -3.35 9.89
CA VAL A 222 -28.66 -2.11 10.41
C VAL A 222 -28.56 -0.92 9.45
N SER A 223 -27.92 -1.11 8.28
CA SER A 223 -27.67 -0.04 7.32
C SER A 223 -28.32 -0.35 5.98
N PRO A 224 -29.16 0.54 5.45
CA PRO A 224 -29.68 0.41 4.10
C PRO A 224 -28.67 0.84 3.03
N TYR A 225 -27.47 1.26 3.46
CA TYR A 225 -26.42 1.76 2.57
C TYR A 225 -25.30 0.74 2.45
N HIS A 226 -24.88 0.48 1.21
CA HIS A 226 -23.65 -0.23 0.92
C HIS A 226 -22.45 0.52 1.55
N ALA A 227 -21.40 -0.22 1.87
CA ALA A 227 -20.18 0.31 2.50
C ALA A 227 -20.43 1.01 3.85
N PHE A 228 -21.08 0.30 4.79
CA PHE A 228 -21.12 0.74 6.17
C PHE A 228 -19.69 1.01 6.68
N ASN A 229 -19.49 2.23 7.21
CA ASN A 229 -18.20 2.72 7.66
C ASN A 229 -18.05 2.50 9.17
N MET A 230 -17.27 1.52 9.58
CA MET A 230 -17.03 1.19 10.97
C MET A 230 -15.61 1.62 11.38
N ALA A 231 -15.52 2.62 12.24
CA ALA A 231 -14.23 3.02 12.82
C ALA A 231 -13.80 1.99 13.88
N LEU A 232 -12.58 1.46 13.71
CA LEU A 232 -12.07 0.35 14.53
C LEU A 232 -12.01 0.68 16.03
N ASP A 233 -11.65 1.92 16.37
CA ASP A 233 -11.57 2.44 17.74
C ASP A 233 -12.92 2.50 18.49
N ARG A 234 -14.02 2.18 17.82
CA ARG A 234 -15.39 2.16 18.38
C ARG A 234 -15.99 0.76 18.43
N VAL A 235 -15.24 -0.24 18.05
CA VAL A 235 -15.62 -1.65 18.23
C VAL A 235 -15.49 -2.00 19.71
N ASN A 236 -16.52 -2.58 20.29
CA ASN A 236 -16.57 -2.91 21.71
C ASN A 236 -16.43 -4.43 21.89
N GLY A 237 -15.29 -4.85 22.41
CA GLY A 237 -14.94 -6.25 22.55
C GLY A 237 -14.58 -6.93 21.22
N MET A 238 -14.08 -8.15 21.31
CA MET A 238 -13.65 -8.92 20.12
C MET A 238 -14.86 -9.42 19.34
N PRO A 239 -14.95 -9.18 18.02
CA PRO A 239 -16.01 -9.72 17.19
C PRO A 239 -15.99 -11.25 17.16
N SER A 240 -17.14 -11.88 16.90
CA SER A 240 -17.27 -13.33 16.74
C SER A 240 -17.79 -13.68 15.35
N GLU A 241 -17.36 -14.82 14.81
CA GLU A 241 -17.89 -15.34 13.56
C GLU A 241 -19.35 -15.77 13.72
N VAL A 242 -20.14 -15.61 12.67
CA VAL A 242 -21.54 -16.04 12.57
C VAL A 242 -21.63 -17.14 11.54
N ASP A 243 -22.12 -18.30 11.97
CA ASP A 243 -22.41 -19.42 11.09
C ASP A 243 -23.79 -19.27 10.45
N ASN A 244 -23.99 -19.96 9.32
CA ASN A 244 -25.27 -20.04 8.59
C ASN A 244 -25.80 -18.71 8.03
N VAL A 245 -24.94 -17.70 7.88
CA VAL A 245 -25.24 -16.46 7.15
C VAL A 245 -24.33 -16.39 5.94
N GLU A 246 -24.92 -16.24 4.76
CA GLU A 246 -24.16 -16.11 3.51
C GLU A 246 -23.42 -14.77 3.49
N TYR A 247 -22.12 -14.81 3.16
CA TYR A 247 -21.29 -13.61 3.07
C TYR A 247 -21.61 -12.80 1.81
N ILE A 248 -21.81 -11.50 1.96
CA ILE A 248 -22.05 -10.55 0.86
C ILE A 248 -20.70 -9.96 0.44
N PRO A 249 -20.14 -10.36 -0.71
CA PRO A 249 -18.90 -9.79 -1.22
C PRO A 249 -19.14 -8.41 -1.83
N ALA A 250 -18.12 -7.55 -1.81
CA ALA A 250 -18.14 -6.36 -2.65
C ALA A 250 -17.97 -6.73 -4.14
N GLU A 251 -18.59 -5.96 -5.02
CA GLU A 251 -18.32 -6.05 -6.45
C GLU A 251 -16.85 -5.66 -6.75
N SER A 252 -16.30 -6.27 -7.79
CA SER A 252 -14.93 -5.96 -8.23
C SER A 252 -14.79 -4.47 -8.58
N GLY A 253 -13.78 -3.82 -7.99
CA GLY A 253 -13.52 -2.39 -8.18
C GLY A 253 -14.48 -1.45 -7.45
N PHE A 254 -15.40 -1.98 -6.61
CA PHE A 254 -16.36 -1.14 -5.87
C PHE A 254 -15.65 -0.10 -4.99
N TYR A 255 -14.73 -0.49 -4.13
CA TYR A 255 -14.05 0.44 -3.21
C TYR A 255 -13.08 1.39 -3.92
N GLU A 256 -12.50 1.01 -5.05
CA GLU A 256 -11.73 1.91 -5.89
C GLU A 256 -12.59 3.07 -6.41
N LYS A 257 -13.80 2.77 -6.90
CA LYS A 257 -14.79 3.77 -7.33
C LYS A 257 -15.32 4.57 -6.15
N TYR A 258 -15.64 3.89 -5.04
CA TYR A 258 -16.21 4.49 -3.84
C TYR A 258 -15.31 5.60 -3.25
N PHE A 259 -13.99 5.40 -3.23
CA PHE A 259 -13.06 6.38 -2.67
C PHE A 259 -12.47 7.33 -3.72
N LYS A 260 -12.81 7.15 -5.00
CA LYS A 260 -12.16 7.87 -6.09
C LYS A 260 -12.35 9.37 -5.98
N ASP A 261 -13.54 9.81 -5.67
CA ASP A 261 -13.93 11.21 -5.80
C ASP A 261 -14.09 11.93 -4.45
N ILE A 262 -13.61 11.34 -3.36
CA ILE A 262 -13.67 11.92 -2.00
C ILE A 262 -12.30 12.01 -1.33
N VAL A 263 -12.16 12.97 -0.43
CA VAL A 263 -11.11 12.93 0.61
C VAL A 263 -11.62 12.08 1.77
N GLY A 264 -10.80 11.17 2.26
CA GLY A 264 -11.10 10.42 3.47
C GLY A 264 -12.01 9.22 3.27
N VAL A 265 -13.09 9.15 4.06
CA VAL A 265 -13.86 7.92 4.29
C VAL A 265 -15.37 8.12 4.28
N THR A 266 -15.86 9.34 4.04
CA THR A 266 -17.30 9.65 4.16
C THR A 266 -17.85 10.26 2.88
N HIS A 267 -18.93 9.67 2.35
CA HIS A 267 -19.82 10.33 1.39
C HIS A 267 -20.90 11.10 2.15
N GLU A 268 -21.22 12.29 1.70
CA GLU A 268 -22.33 13.07 2.23
C GLU A 268 -23.54 12.97 1.29
N LYS A 269 -24.73 12.78 1.87
CA LYS A 269 -25.95 12.57 1.10
C LYS A 269 -26.24 13.76 0.19
N GLY A 270 -26.46 13.49 -1.10
CA GLY A 270 -26.82 14.48 -2.11
C GLY A 270 -25.66 15.29 -2.65
N MET A 271 -24.41 14.99 -2.25
CA MET A 271 -23.24 15.57 -2.89
C MET A 271 -22.92 14.86 -4.19
N HIS A 272 -22.26 15.55 -5.07
CA HIS A 272 -21.76 15.10 -6.36
C HIS A 272 -20.42 15.75 -6.64
N VAL A 273 -19.69 15.22 -7.61
CA VAL A 273 -18.38 15.77 -8.00
C VAL A 273 -18.56 17.21 -8.50
N GLU A 274 -17.83 18.11 -7.89
CA GLU A 274 -17.78 19.53 -8.24
C GLU A 274 -16.35 19.97 -8.51
N LYS A 275 -16.20 21.03 -9.30
CA LYS A 275 -14.91 21.70 -9.50
C LYS A 275 -14.66 22.66 -8.35
N VAL A 276 -13.67 22.33 -7.52
CA VAL A 276 -13.24 23.15 -6.40
C VAL A 276 -11.97 23.89 -6.75
N VAL A 277 -11.96 25.22 -6.63
CA VAL A 277 -10.77 26.03 -6.82
C VAL A 277 -10.28 26.50 -5.47
N ILE A 278 -9.02 26.19 -5.15
CA ILE A 278 -8.32 26.65 -3.96
C ILE A 278 -7.16 27.55 -4.34
N ARG A 279 -6.90 28.56 -3.50
CA ARG A 279 -5.84 29.53 -3.68
C ARG A 279 -4.88 29.47 -2.51
N THR A 280 -3.60 29.58 -2.81
CA THR A 280 -2.51 29.62 -1.81
C THR A 280 -2.01 31.05 -1.63
N SER A 281 -1.72 31.44 -0.39
CA SER A 281 -1.29 32.78 -0.02
C SER A 281 0.24 32.97 0.02
N SER A 282 1.00 31.87 -0.12
CA SER A 282 2.46 31.90 -0.11
C SER A 282 3.07 30.81 -0.99
N LEU A 283 4.33 31.04 -1.44
CA LEU A 283 5.09 30.05 -2.20
C LEU A 283 5.30 28.76 -1.37
N TYR A 284 5.46 28.86 -0.06
CA TYR A 284 5.62 27.71 0.82
C TYR A 284 4.36 26.82 0.81
N GLN A 285 3.18 27.41 1.01
CA GLN A 285 1.92 26.66 0.97
C GLN A 285 1.64 26.05 -0.42
N HIS A 286 1.98 26.80 -1.46
CA HIS A 286 1.87 26.32 -2.83
C HIS A 286 2.77 25.08 -3.08
N GLY A 287 4.02 25.13 -2.64
CA GLY A 287 4.96 24.02 -2.72
C GLY A 287 4.50 22.78 -1.93
N LEU A 288 3.89 22.98 -0.75
CA LEU A 288 3.31 21.86 0.01
C LEU A 288 2.20 21.16 -0.77
N LEU A 289 1.32 21.90 -1.44
CA LEU A 289 0.23 21.31 -2.23
C LEU A 289 0.73 20.67 -3.53
N LEU A 290 1.80 21.17 -4.13
CA LEU A 290 2.45 20.52 -5.27
C LEU A 290 3.06 19.16 -4.89
N THR A 291 3.73 19.09 -3.74
CA THR A 291 4.44 17.87 -3.30
C THR A 291 3.54 16.88 -2.59
N LYS A 292 2.44 17.34 -1.98
CA LYS A 292 1.44 16.52 -1.30
C LYS A 292 0.03 16.99 -1.64
N PRO A 293 -0.52 16.58 -2.80
CA PRO A 293 -1.87 16.95 -3.21
C PRO A 293 -2.94 16.55 -2.18
N ILE A 294 -4.00 17.34 -2.08
CA ILE A 294 -5.17 17.02 -1.26
C ILE A 294 -5.91 15.79 -1.83
N HIS A 295 -6.01 15.74 -3.16
CA HIS A 295 -6.70 14.71 -3.91
C HIS A 295 -5.96 14.42 -5.22
N HIS A 296 -6.12 13.21 -5.77
CA HIS A 296 -5.43 12.80 -7.01
C HIS A 296 -5.85 13.63 -8.24
N SER A 297 -7.04 14.24 -8.23
CA SER A 297 -7.53 15.13 -9.30
C SER A 297 -6.95 16.54 -9.24
N GLN A 298 -6.14 16.85 -8.23
CA GLN A 298 -5.57 18.19 -8.07
C GLN A 298 -4.63 18.54 -9.22
N VAL A 299 -4.91 19.66 -9.88
CA VAL A 299 -4.08 20.22 -10.96
C VAL A 299 -3.76 21.67 -10.63
N GLU A 300 -2.51 22.08 -10.79
CA GLU A 300 -2.09 23.48 -10.74
C GLU A 300 -2.71 24.24 -11.91
N SER A 301 -3.54 25.25 -11.61
CA SER A 301 -4.19 26.11 -12.62
C SER A 301 -3.51 27.47 -12.78
N LEU A 302 -2.87 27.94 -11.71
CA LEU A 302 -2.07 29.15 -11.70
C LEU A 302 -0.82 28.94 -10.83
N PRO A 303 0.40 28.94 -11.42
CA PRO A 303 1.64 28.89 -10.67
C PRO A 303 1.78 30.11 -9.74
N PHE A 304 2.38 29.91 -8.56
CA PHE A 304 2.63 30.99 -7.63
C PHE A 304 3.69 31.97 -8.17
N GLY A 305 3.34 33.25 -8.23
CA GLY A 305 4.30 34.29 -8.66
C GLY A 305 4.61 34.23 -10.16
N ASP A 306 3.63 33.84 -10.98
CA ASP A 306 3.76 33.91 -12.43
C ASP A 306 4.11 35.33 -12.90
N ASN A 307 4.45 35.50 -14.21
CA ASN A 307 4.85 36.78 -14.80
C ASN A 307 3.79 37.90 -14.69
N SER A 308 2.57 37.60 -14.17
CA SER A 308 1.50 38.56 -13.94
C SER A 308 1.68 39.36 -12.64
N GLY A 309 2.66 39.03 -11.81
CA GLY A 309 2.90 39.63 -10.50
C GLY A 309 1.88 39.23 -9.44
N SER A 310 1.12 38.15 -9.65
CA SER A 310 0.19 37.62 -8.67
C SER A 310 0.93 37.12 -7.43
N LYS A 311 0.44 37.53 -6.24
CA LYS A 311 0.96 37.09 -4.94
C LYS A 311 0.27 35.83 -4.45
N TYR A 312 -0.26 35.01 -5.34
CA TYR A 312 -0.96 33.76 -5.04
C TYR A 312 -0.81 32.77 -6.19
N GLY A 313 -1.08 31.49 -5.92
CA GLY A 313 -1.25 30.44 -6.91
C GLY A 313 -2.55 29.70 -6.71
N GLU A 314 -3.02 28.97 -7.69
CA GLU A 314 -4.30 28.26 -7.63
C GLU A 314 -4.20 26.81 -8.10
N PHE A 315 -5.03 25.97 -7.46
CA PHE A 315 -5.25 24.60 -7.84
C PHE A 315 -6.74 24.33 -8.08
N ILE A 316 -7.01 23.41 -8.99
CA ILE A 316 -8.35 22.91 -9.29
C ILE A 316 -8.40 21.45 -8.84
N LEU A 317 -9.49 21.09 -8.14
CA LEU A 317 -9.82 19.72 -7.78
C LEU A 317 -11.20 19.40 -8.37
N GLU A 318 -11.34 18.17 -8.88
CA GLU A 318 -12.64 17.56 -9.21
C GLU A 318 -12.97 16.54 -8.12
N ILE A 319 -13.90 16.89 -7.23
CA ILE A 319 -14.09 16.15 -5.99
C ILE A 319 -15.51 16.31 -5.48
N GLU A 320 -16.04 15.29 -4.84
CA GLU A 320 -17.26 15.36 -4.05
C GLU A 320 -16.94 16.07 -2.72
N PRO A 321 -17.50 17.27 -2.46
CA PRO A 321 -17.21 17.99 -1.24
C PRO A 321 -17.79 17.27 -0.03
N ASN A 322 -16.94 17.04 0.96
CA ASN A 322 -17.33 16.45 2.23
C ASN A 322 -16.64 17.15 3.40
N ARG A 323 -17.03 16.79 4.63
CA ARG A 323 -16.45 17.36 5.84
C ARG A 323 -14.95 17.13 5.98
N GLU A 324 -14.44 16.03 5.42
CA GLU A 324 -13.01 15.73 5.42
C GLU A 324 -12.23 16.70 4.53
N LEU A 325 -12.78 17.08 3.38
CA LEU A 325 -12.21 18.13 2.53
C LEU A 325 -12.18 19.46 3.27
N VAL A 326 -13.30 19.88 3.88
CA VAL A 326 -13.39 21.12 4.67
C VAL A 326 -12.35 21.12 5.79
N SER A 327 -12.26 20.02 6.55
CA SER A 327 -11.28 19.88 7.63
C SER A 327 -9.84 19.95 7.12
N LYS A 328 -9.57 19.34 5.96
CA LYS A 328 -8.25 19.35 5.33
C LYS A 328 -7.85 20.77 4.90
N ILE A 329 -8.77 21.54 4.33
CA ILE A 329 -8.52 22.93 3.94
C ILE A 329 -8.29 23.81 5.16
N LEU A 330 -9.13 23.68 6.20
CA LEU A 330 -8.97 24.43 7.45
C LEU A 330 -7.63 24.12 8.17
N ALA A 331 -7.06 22.95 7.98
CA ALA A 331 -5.76 22.59 8.56
C ALA A 331 -4.58 23.40 7.98
N PHE A 332 -4.75 24.04 6.82
CA PHE A 332 -3.75 24.95 6.25
C PHE A 332 -3.80 26.37 6.86
N GLY A 333 -4.74 26.64 7.79
CA GLY A 333 -4.90 27.94 8.42
C GLY A 333 -5.28 29.04 7.41
N ASP A 334 -4.53 30.13 7.42
CA ASP A 334 -4.68 31.26 6.50
C ASP A 334 -3.92 31.08 5.17
N GLY A 335 -3.20 29.97 5.05
CA GLY A 335 -2.36 29.67 3.89
C GLY A 335 -3.13 29.22 2.65
N VAL A 336 -4.40 28.80 2.81
CA VAL A 336 -5.24 28.29 1.72
C VAL A 336 -6.67 28.79 1.88
N GLU A 337 -7.24 29.30 0.79
CA GLU A 337 -8.67 29.64 0.72
C GLU A 337 -9.38 28.91 -0.40
N VAL A 338 -10.69 28.70 -0.27
CA VAL A 338 -11.57 28.25 -1.35
C VAL A 338 -12.06 29.47 -2.12
N VAL A 339 -11.77 29.49 -3.43
CA VAL A 339 -12.26 30.53 -4.35
C VAL A 339 -13.66 30.16 -4.85
N SER A 340 -13.87 28.91 -5.23
CA SER A 340 -15.16 28.37 -5.67
C SER A 340 -15.25 26.87 -5.33
N PRO A 341 -16.47 26.32 -5.19
CA PRO A 341 -17.77 26.96 -5.26
C PRO A 341 -18.16 27.69 -3.96
N ASP A 342 -19.14 28.57 -4.07
CA ASP A 342 -19.68 29.36 -2.95
C ASP A 342 -20.23 28.49 -1.82
N SER A 343 -20.76 27.32 -2.13
CA SER A 343 -21.27 26.34 -1.16
C SER A 343 -20.21 25.97 -0.11
N ILE A 344 -19.02 25.56 -0.55
CA ILE A 344 -17.90 25.18 0.31
C ILE A 344 -17.34 26.42 1.02
N ARG A 345 -17.20 27.54 0.31
CA ARG A 345 -16.75 28.81 0.88
C ARG A 345 -17.62 29.23 2.07
N LYS A 346 -18.95 29.14 1.93
CA LYS A 346 -19.90 29.43 3.01
C LYS A 346 -19.78 28.47 4.19
N GLN A 347 -19.56 27.18 3.94
CA GLN A 347 -19.33 26.19 5.00
C GLN A 347 -18.07 26.54 5.81
N ILE A 348 -16.95 26.82 5.15
CA ILE A 348 -15.69 27.20 5.80
C ILE A 348 -15.89 28.49 6.62
N MET A 349 -16.51 29.52 6.04
CA MET A 349 -16.80 30.75 6.75
C MET A 349 -17.67 30.51 8.00
N ALA A 350 -18.66 29.62 7.93
CA ALA A 350 -19.49 29.30 9.09
C ALA A 350 -18.67 28.63 10.21
N VAL A 351 -17.73 27.75 9.87
CA VAL A 351 -16.82 27.14 10.84
C VAL A 351 -15.91 28.18 11.46
N LEU A 352 -15.25 29.03 10.66
CA LEU A 352 -14.34 30.05 11.11
C LEU A 352 -15.03 31.06 12.06
N ARG A 353 -16.23 31.53 11.71
CA ARG A 353 -17.01 32.40 12.58
C ARG A 353 -17.33 31.77 13.94
N LYS A 354 -17.65 30.49 13.97
CA LYS A 354 -17.86 29.75 15.22
C LYS A 354 -16.56 29.61 16.04
N GLN A 355 -15.44 29.45 15.36
CA GLN A 355 -14.12 29.35 16.01
C GLN A 355 -13.76 30.71 16.63
N VAL A 356 -13.80 31.80 15.88
CA VAL A 356 -13.49 33.14 16.34
C VAL A 356 -14.28 33.49 17.64
N LYS A 357 -15.61 33.25 17.63
CA LYS A 357 -16.45 33.45 18.81
C LYS A 357 -16.01 32.69 20.07
N LYS A 358 -15.26 31.60 19.94
CA LYS A 358 -14.73 30.82 21.09
C LYS A 358 -13.46 31.45 21.67
N TYR A 359 -12.70 32.20 20.88
CA TYR A 359 -11.49 32.89 21.30
C TYR A 359 -11.71 34.35 21.73
N GLU A 360 -12.88 34.92 21.42
CA GLU A 360 -13.30 36.26 21.87
C GLU A 360 -13.93 36.25 23.28
N ARG A 361 -13.87 35.11 24.00
CA ARG A 361 -14.42 34.97 25.37
C ARG A 361 -13.40 35.29 26.44
#